data_cfe6baad6a8e070b3bff209cb26c1616
#
_entry.id   cfe6baad6a8e070b3bff209cb26c1616
#
_cell.length_a   1.000
_cell.length_b   1.000
_cell.length_c   1.000
_cell.angle_alpha   90.00
_cell.angle_beta   90.00
_cell.angle_gamma   90.00
#
_symmetry.space_group_name_H-M   'P 1'
#
loop_
_entity.id
_entity.type
_entity.pdbx_description
1 polymer ?
#
loop_
_entity_poly.entity_id
_entity_poly.type
_entity_poly.pdbx_seq_one_letter_code
_entity_poly.pdbx_strand_id
1 'polypeptide(L)'
;MAPSQIAHDIEPIPVATRRRAGRSGAMSHTSMGLIIAIVSCAAFGTSGSFAKALLGSGWTPVTAVAARISIAALALAIPTAMALSGRWHVLRDNIKPIVLYGIFGVAGCQLFYFNAVTHVSVGVALLIEYLAPMLLVGWAWARYGRTPRRLTIAGTAAAIVGLLLVLDVFNGFSVDPIGIAWALGAALCLTVYFVIAGDEESELPPIALAGGGMSVGAVILLAMCALGVQPVSVSTADVTFAGSQMPFWVPVLGLALIAAALAYATGIYAARALGTTVASFISLLEVLFAVAFAWMFVGEAPTLVQVVGGAFIVGGVVLVRLDESRHAESFGPVVAAEHDAEIERWLDEVRPTRDEECVTR
;
A
#
# COMPACT_ATOMS: atom_id res chain seq x y z
N MET A 1 81.32 -5.69 4.10
CA MET A 1 80.71 -5.78 2.75
C MET A 1 79.20 -5.61 2.89
N ALA A 2 78.66 -4.67 2.16
CA ALA A 2 77.35 -4.13 2.35
C ALA A 2 76.18 -5.09 2.00
N PRO A 3 74.99 -4.98 2.68
CA PRO A 3 73.78 -5.54 2.21
C PRO A 3 73.02 -4.45 1.47
N SER A 4 72.92 -4.52 0.15
CA SER A 4 72.06 -3.68 -0.68
C SER A 4 71.33 -4.58 -1.68
N GLN A 5 70.08 -4.21 -1.93
CA GLN A 5 69.26 -4.65 -3.05
C GLN A 5 68.43 -5.92 -2.84
N ILE A 6 67.26 -5.76 -2.13
CA ILE A 6 65.97 -6.31 -2.57
C ILE A 6 64.92 -5.31 -2.13
N ALA A 7 64.76 -4.28 -2.91
CA ALA A 7 63.61 -3.37 -2.85
C ALA A 7 63.32 -2.95 -4.29
N HIS A 8 62.56 -3.75 -5.00
CA HIS A 8 61.82 -3.29 -6.20
C HIS A 8 60.83 -4.37 -6.61
N ASP A 9 59.70 -3.86 -6.97
CA ASP A 9 58.55 -4.47 -7.66
C ASP A 9 57.38 -4.93 -6.78
N ILE A 10 56.89 -3.98 -5.98
CA ILE A 10 55.43 -3.98 -5.70
C ILE A 10 54.84 -2.95 -6.65
N GLU A 11 54.37 -3.39 -7.84
CA GLU A 11 53.51 -2.59 -8.67
C GLU A 11 52.27 -2.18 -7.86
N PRO A 12 51.91 -0.89 -7.83
CA PRO A 12 50.66 -0.48 -7.18
C PRO A 12 49.50 -1.13 -7.93
N ILE A 13 48.73 -1.94 -7.21
CA ILE A 13 47.46 -2.48 -7.71
C ILE A 13 46.67 -1.27 -8.25
N PRO A 14 46.26 -1.25 -9.55
CA PRO A 14 45.53 -0.14 -10.09
C PRO A 14 44.20 -0.06 -9.32
N VAL A 15 44.03 1.03 -8.55
CA VAL A 15 42.75 1.41 -8.01
C VAL A 15 41.82 1.53 -9.22
N ALA A 16 41.01 0.51 -9.42
CA ALA A 16 39.97 0.51 -10.43
C ALA A 16 39.08 1.70 -10.14
N THR A 17 39.37 2.82 -10.81
CA THR A 17 38.44 3.94 -10.91
C THR A 17 37.16 3.34 -11.46
N ARG A 18 36.21 3.09 -10.56
CA ARG A 18 34.83 2.70 -10.89
C ARG A 18 34.33 3.78 -11.86
N ARG A 19 34.52 3.50 -13.17
CA ARG A 19 33.85 4.25 -14.21
C ARG A 19 32.40 4.34 -13.78
N ARG A 20 31.91 5.56 -13.51
CA ARG A 20 30.49 5.85 -13.48
C ARG A 20 29.92 5.29 -14.78
N ALA A 21 29.45 4.05 -14.71
CA ALA A 21 28.63 3.47 -15.76
C ALA A 21 27.51 4.47 -15.99
N GLY A 22 27.42 4.92 -17.22
CA GLY A 22 26.44 5.93 -17.62
C GLY A 22 25.07 5.53 -17.12
N ARG A 23 24.37 6.48 -16.52
CA ARG A 23 22.95 6.39 -16.22
C ARG A 23 22.21 6.15 -17.54
N SER A 24 22.20 4.93 -18.01
CA SER A 24 21.21 4.46 -18.97
C SER A 24 19.88 4.48 -18.21
N GLY A 25 18.83 5.07 -18.78
CA GLY A 25 17.56 5.44 -18.20
C GLY A 25 16.69 4.35 -17.57
N ALA A 26 17.25 3.52 -16.70
CA ALA A 26 16.49 2.67 -15.80
C ALA A 26 15.91 3.56 -14.69
N MET A 27 14.58 3.65 -14.62
CA MET A 27 13.88 4.33 -13.51
C MET A 27 14.37 3.74 -12.19
N SER A 28 14.61 4.61 -11.20
CA SER A 28 14.97 4.14 -9.85
C SER A 28 13.84 3.28 -9.29
N HIS A 29 14.14 2.31 -8.44
CA HIS A 29 13.12 1.48 -7.76
C HIS A 29 12.03 2.32 -7.10
N THR A 30 12.40 3.46 -6.52
CA THR A 30 11.49 4.42 -5.90
C THR A 30 10.56 5.10 -6.91
N SER A 31 11.07 5.47 -8.10
CA SER A 31 10.23 6.09 -9.15
C SER A 31 9.22 5.09 -9.71
N MET A 32 9.61 3.84 -9.87
CA MET A 32 8.71 2.77 -10.28
C MET A 32 7.64 2.52 -9.21
N GLY A 33 8.04 2.44 -7.92
CA GLY A 33 7.12 2.30 -6.80
C GLY A 33 6.06 3.41 -6.76
N LEU A 34 6.44 4.67 -7.01
CA LEU A 34 5.52 5.81 -7.05
C LEU A 34 4.50 5.68 -8.19
N ILE A 35 4.94 5.34 -9.40
CA ILE A 35 4.03 5.14 -10.54
C ILE A 35 3.04 4.03 -10.24
N ILE A 36 3.51 2.91 -9.70
CA ILE A 36 2.66 1.77 -9.36
C ILE A 36 1.67 2.15 -8.24
N ALA A 37 2.08 2.96 -7.25
CA ALA A 37 1.19 3.48 -6.22
C ALA A 37 0.07 4.33 -6.82
N ILE A 38 0.38 5.23 -7.76
CA ILE A 38 -0.61 6.05 -8.46
C ILE A 38 -1.58 5.18 -9.27
N VAL A 39 -1.07 4.14 -9.96
CA VAL A 39 -1.92 3.18 -10.68
C VAL A 39 -2.85 2.46 -9.72
N SER A 40 -2.37 2.04 -8.55
CA SER A 40 -3.19 1.43 -7.51
C SER A 40 -4.29 2.37 -7.03
N CYS A 41 -3.96 3.63 -6.72
CA CYS A 41 -4.94 4.64 -6.30
C CYS A 41 -5.99 4.90 -7.36
N ALA A 42 -5.60 5.02 -8.62
CA ALA A 42 -6.53 5.17 -9.74
C ALA A 42 -7.45 3.95 -9.86
N ALA A 43 -6.90 2.74 -9.78
CA ALA A 43 -7.66 1.51 -9.84
C ALA A 43 -8.69 1.41 -8.71
N PHE A 44 -8.30 1.68 -7.46
CA PHE A 44 -9.21 1.73 -6.31
C PHE A 44 -10.27 2.83 -6.49
N GLY A 45 -9.89 4.01 -6.97
CA GLY A 45 -10.81 5.13 -7.20
C GLY A 45 -11.95 4.83 -8.15
N THR A 46 -11.82 3.85 -9.06
CA THR A 46 -12.93 3.40 -9.93
C THR A 46 -14.02 2.64 -9.15
N SER A 47 -13.71 2.15 -7.94
CA SER A 47 -14.59 1.27 -7.14
C SER A 47 -15.96 1.88 -6.90
N GLY A 48 -16.01 3.15 -6.49
CA GLY A 48 -17.26 3.86 -6.19
C GLY A 48 -18.20 3.96 -7.40
N SER A 49 -17.66 4.24 -8.58
CA SER A 49 -18.45 4.36 -9.82
C SER A 49 -19.06 3.02 -10.23
N PHE A 50 -18.30 1.92 -10.19
CA PHE A 50 -18.83 0.58 -10.48
C PHE A 50 -19.82 0.12 -9.43
N ALA A 51 -19.52 0.35 -8.14
CA ALA A 51 -20.41 -0.01 -7.05
C ALA A 51 -21.77 0.72 -7.17
N LYS A 52 -21.76 2.03 -7.47
CA LYS A 52 -22.98 2.83 -7.63
C LYS A 52 -23.90 2.27 -8.72
N ALA A 53 -23.33 1.83 -9.85
CA ALA A 53 -24.10 1.21 -10.93
C ALA A 53 -24.78 -0.10 -10.48
N LEU A 54 -24.09 -0.95 -9.73
CA LEU A 54 -24.64 -2.21 -9.20
C LEU A 54 -25.70 -1.97 -8.12
N LEU A 55 -25.42 -1.09 -7.16
CA LEU A 55 -26.37 -0.77 -6.09
C LEU A 55 -27.64 -0.17 -6.64
N GLY A 56 -27.55 0.69 -7.67
CA GLY A 56 -28.70 1.26 -8.37
C GLY A 56 -29.58 0.23 -9.10
N SER A 57 -29.07 -0.97 -9.39
CA SER A 57 -29.82 -2.07 -10.02
C SER A 57 -30.40 -3.08 -9.01
N GLY A 58 -30.21 -2.85 -7.69
CA GLY A 58 -30.78 -3.69 -6.64
C GLY A 58 -29.81 -4.68 -6.00
N TRP A 59 -28.51 -4.57 -6.28
CA TRP A 59 -27.49 -5.29 -5.52
C TRP A 59 -27.37 -4.71 -4.11
N THR A 60 -27.14 -5.58 -3.11
CA THR A 60 -26.75 -5.10 -1.79
C THR A 60 -25.24 -4.89 -1.71
N PRO A 61 -24.76 -4.00 -0.82
CA PRO A 61 -23.31 -3.77 -0.65
C PRO A 61 -22.52 -5.06 -0.37
N VAL A 62 -23.03 -5.92 0.53
CA VAL A 62 -22.33 -7.16 0.90
C VAL A 62 -22.19 -8.11 -0.29
N THR A 63 -23.21 -8.21 -1.18
CA THR A 63 -23.13 -9.07 -2.36
C THR A 63 -22.18 -8.51 -3.41
N ALA A 64 -22.17 -7.20 -3.61
CA ALA A 64 -21.23 -6.55 -4.52
C ALA A 64 -19.77 -6.75 -4.07
N VAL A 65 -19.50 -6.61 -2.76
CA VAL A 65 -18.15 -6.84 -2.20
C VAL A 65 -17.77 -8.32 -2.23
N ALA A 66 -18.69 -9.23 -1.87
CA ALA A 66 -18.41 -10.67 -1.94
C ALA A 66 -18.09 -11.12 -3.37
N ALA A 67 -18.87 -10.66 -4.37
CA ALA A 67 -18.58 -10.92 -5.79
C ALA A 67 -17.25 -10.32 -6.21
N ARG A 68 -16.98 -9.04 -5.87
CA ARG A 68 -15.72 -8.33 -6.14
C ARG A 68 -14.51 -9.13 -5.66
N ILE A 69 -14.48 -9.49 -4.39
CA ILE A 69 -13.32 -10.14 -3.76
C ILE A 69 -13.19 -11.58 -4.22
N SER A 70 -14.30 -12.32 -4.41
CA SER A 70 -14.26 -13.71 -4.90
C SER A 70 -13.72 -13.80 -6.33
N ILE A 71 -14.18 -12.95 -7.23
CA ILE A 71 -13.71 -12.91 -8.62
C ILE A 71 -12.24 -12.45 -8.67
N ALA A 72 -11.87 -11.46 -7.85
CA ALA A 72 -10.48 -11.01 -7.76
C ALA A 72 -9.55 -12.11 -7.23
N ALA A 73 -9.99 -12.87 -6.21
CA ALA A 73 -9.24 -14.03 -5.71
C ALA A 73 -9.03 -15.09 -6.79
N LEU A 74 -10.06 -15.39 -7.56
CA LEU A 74 -9.96 -16.33 -8.71
C LEU A 74 -9.02 -15.81 -9.79
N ALA A 75 -9.11 -14.53 -10.14
CA ALA A 75 -8.22 -13.90 -11.13
C ALA A 75 -6.75 -13.92 -10.68
N LEU A 76 -6.50 -13.72 -9.39
CA LEU A 76 -5.15 -13.75 -8.82
C LEU A 76 -4.64 -15.17 -8.53
N ALA A 77 -5.49 -16.19 -8.59
CA ALA A 77 -5.08 -17.56 -8.30
C ALA A 77 -3.96 -18.07 -9.23
N ILE A 78 -4.09 -17.83 -10.54
CA ILE A 78 -3.08 -18.23 -11.54
C ILE A 78 -1.77 -17.47 -11.34
N PRO A 79 -1.73 -16.11 -11.31
CA PRO A 79 -0.50 -15.37 -11.06
C PRO A 79 0.15 -15.74 -9.72
N THR A 80 -0.64 -15.97 -8.67
CA THR A 80 -0.15 -16.43 -7.37
C THR A 80 0.52 -17.80 -7.46
N ALA A 81 -0.13 -18.76 -8.13
CA ALA A 81 0.43 -20.09 -8.33
C ALA A 81 1.74 -20.05 -9.15
N MET A 82 1.79 -19.21 -10.18
CA MET A 82 3.01 -18.99 -10.97
C MET A 82 4.14 -18.38 -10.14
N ALA A 83 3.85 -17.37 -9.33
CA ALA A 83 4.83 -16.70 -8.47
C ALA A 83 5.37 -17.63 -7.37
N LEU A 84 4.58 -18.59 -6.92
CA LEU A 84 4.93 -19.59 -5.91
C LEU A 84 5.45 -20.91 -6.50
N SER A 85 5.54 -21.02 -7.82
CA SER A 85 6.02 -22.25 -8.48
C SER A 85 7.39 -22.67 -7.94
N GLY A 86 7.49 -23.90 -7.41
CA GLY A 86 8.71 -24.42 -6.76
C GLY A 86 8.99 -23.87 -5.36
N ARG A 87 8.18 -22.93 -4.83
CA ARG A 87 8.39 -22.28 -3.52
C ARG A 87 7.15 -22.26 -2.64
N TRP A 88 6.34 -23.32 -2.69
CA TRP A 88 5.10 -23.42 -1.89
C TRP A 88 5.34 -23.40 -0.37
N HIS A 89 6.57 -23.71 0.09
CA HIS A 89 6.96 -23.55 1.50
C HIS A 89 6.81 -22.10 1.96
N VAL A 90 7.16 -21.10 1.12
CA VAL A 90 7.03 -19.67 1.45
C VAL A 90 5.58 -19.31 1.80
N LEU A 91 4.59 -19.92 1.13
CA LEU A 91 3.17 -19.73 1.46
C LEU A 91 2.85 -20.27 2.86
N ARG A 92 3.36 -21.46 3.21
CA ARG A 92 3.12 -22.09 4.52
C ARG A 92 3.78 -21.31 5.65
N ASP A 93 5.00 -20.84 5.42
CA ASP A 93 5.77 -20.11 6.42
C ASP A 93 5.15 -18.72 6.68
N ASN A 94 4.45 -18.16 5.67
CA ASN A 94 3.78 -16.86 5.73
C ASN A 94 2.24 -16.96 5.87
N ILE A 95 1.70 -18.09 6.34
CA ILE A 95 0.26 -18.25 6.46
C ILE A 95 -0.39 -17.25 7.43
N LYS A 96 0.31 -16.90 8.52
CA LYS A 96 -0.18 -15.92 9.51
C LYS A 96 -0.38 -14.53 8.90
N PRO A 97 0.61 -13.88 8.25
CA PRO A 97 0.39 -12.60 7.61
C PRO A 97 -0.67 -12.66 6.51
N ILE A 98 -0.77 -13.75 5.74
CA ILE A 98 -1.83 -13.92 4.71
C ILE A 98 -3.21 -13.92 5.36
N VAL A 99 -3.40 -14.70 6.41
CA VAL A 99 -4.69 -14.81 7.12
C VAL A 99 -5.04 -13.48 7.78
N LEU A 100 -4.09 -12.84 8.47
CA LEU A 100 -4.31 -11.53 9.09
C LEU A 100 -4.64 -10.46 8.03
N TYR A 101 -3.93 -10.47 6.91
CA TYR A 101 -4.22 -9.57 5.80
C TYR A 101 -5.62 -9.81 5.23
N GLY A 102 -6.04 -11.05 5.03
CA GLY A 102 -7.37 -11.40 4.55
C GLY A 102 -8.49 -11.01 5.53
N ILE A 103 -8.27 -11.23 6.85
CA ILE A 103 -9.23 -10.88 7.89
C ILE A 103 -9.35 -9.36 8.02
N PHE A 104 -8.25 -8.65 8.22
CA PHE A 104 -8.26 -7.22 8.49
C PHE A 104 -8.22 -6.39 7.21
N GLY A 105 -7.22 -6.59 6.36
CA GLY A 105 -6.98 -5.78 5.17
C GLY A 105 -8.02 -5.96 4.06
N VAL A 106 -8.69 -7.12 4.00
CA VAL A 106 -9.70 -7.39 2.97
C VAL A 106 -11.10 -7.43 3.56
N ALA A 107 -11.45 -8.44 4.36
CA ALA A 107 -12.81 -8.61 4.87
C ALA A 107 -13.16 -7.57 5.94
N GLY A 108 -12.25 -7.30 6.87
CA GLY A 108 -12.46 -6.39 8.00
C GLY A 108 -12.72 -4.96 7.54
N CYS A 109 -11.85 -4.39 6.68
CA CYS A 109 -12.06 -3.04 6.15
C CYS A 109 -13.48 -2.90 5.55
N GLN A 110 -13.90 -3.86 4.73
CA GLN A 110 -15.21 -3.81 4.10
C GLN A 110 -16.33 -3.91 5.12
N LEU A 111 -16.25 -4.87 6.05
CA LEU A 111 -17.27 -5.07 7.08
C LEU A 111 -17.45 -3.83 7.94
N PHE A 112 -16.36 -3.30 8.48
CA PHE A 112 -16.38 -2.12 9.35
C PHE A 112 -16.86 -0.88 8.61
N TYR A 113 -16.39 -0.64 7.39
CA TYR A 113 -16.82 0.47 6.56
C TYR A 113 -18.33 0.43 6.25
N PHE A 114 -18.85 -0.72 5.79
CA PHE A 114 -20.27 -0.81 5.46
C PHE A 114 -21.18 -0.67 6.68
N ASN A 115 -20.76 -1.13 7.86
CA ASN A 115 -21.50 -0.86 9.08
C ASN A 115 -21.41 0.63 9.46
N ALA A 116 -20.27 1.30 9.26
CA ALA A 116 -20.17 2.74 9.51
C ALA A 116 -21.16 3.54 8.68
N VAL A 117 -21.26 3.26 7.35
CA VAL A 117 -22.14 4.03 6.45
C VAL A 117 -23.64 3.83 6.70
N THR A 118 -24.04 2.85 7.50
CA THR A 118 -25.45 2.74 7.96
C THR A 118 -25.79 3.72 9.07
N HIS A 119 -24.78 4.31 9.72
CA HIS A 119 -24.93 5.20 10.88
C HIS A 119 -24.49 6.64 10.59
N VAL A 120 -23.48 6.81 9.72
CA VAL A 120 -22.94 8.13 9.35
C VAL A 120 -22.88 8.28 7.83
N SER A 121 -22.71 9.51 7.34
CA SER A 121 -22.57 9.73 5.89
C SER A 121 -21.30 9.03 5.36
N VAL A 122 -21.35 8.65 4.07
CA VAL A 122 -20.22 8.03 3.36
C VAL A 122 -18.94 8.87 3.52
N GLY A 123 -19.07 10.21 3.41
CA GLY A 123 -17.94 11.13 3.57
C GLY A 123 -17.32 11.05 4.97
N VAL A 124 -18.14 11.00 6.03
CA VAL A 124 -17.65 10.87 7.42
C VAL A 124 -16.98 9.52 7.65
N ALA A 125 -17.57 8.43 7.14
CA ALA A 125 -16.97 7.10 7.25
C ALA A 125 -15.60 7.03 6.56
N LEU A 126 -15.50 7.54 5.32
CA LEU A 126 -14.22 7.62 4.58
C LEU A 126 -13.20 8.53 5.26
N LEU A 127 -13.63 9.69 5.78
CA LEU A 127 -12.74 10.60 6.50
C LEU A 127 -12.05 9.87 7.67
N ILE A 128 -12.84 9.13 8.45
CA ILE A 128 -12.31 8.42 9.62
C ILE A 128 -11.44 7.24 9.18
N GLU A 129 -11.83 6.49 8.16
CA GLU A 129 -11.03 5.38 7.63
C GLU A 129 -9.66 5.86 7.12
N TYR A 130 -9.63 7.01 6.42
CA TYR A 130 -8.39 7.63 5.94
C TYR A 130 -7.57 8.35 7.02
N LEU A 131 -7.91 8.22 8.30
CA LEU A 131 -7.00 8.50 9.40
C LEU A 131 -5.91 7.40 9.55
N ALA A 132 -5.99 6.29 8.82
CA ALA A 132 -5.00 5.22 8.85
C ALA A 132 -3.54 5.69 8.72
N PRO A 133 -3.15 6.64 7.83
CA PRO A 133 -1.79 7.16 7.80
C PRO A 133 -1.32 7.78 9.12
N MET A 134 -2.22 8.44 9.85
CA MET A 134 -1.90 9.00 11.18
C MET A 134 -1.75 7.92 12.23
N LEU A 135 -2.62 6.90 12.19
CA LEU A 135 -2.50 5.74 13.06
C LEU A 135 -1.18 5.02 12.82
N LEU A 136 -0.71 4.94 11.57
CA LEU A 136 0.61 4.39 11.22
C LEU A 136 1.75 5.21 11.79
N VAL A 137 1.72 6.54 11.64
CA VAL A 137 2.73 7.43 12.23
C VAL A 137 2.73 7.31 13.76
N GLY A 138 1.56 7.29 14.39
CA GLY A 138 1.40 7.09 15.84
C GLY A 138 1.90 5.72 16.28
N TRP A 139 1.60 4.66 15.52
CA TRP A 139 2.10 3.31 15.79
C TRP A 139 3.63 3.22 15.66
N ALA A 140 4.20 3.79 14.60
CA ALA A 140 5.65 3.83 14.41
C ALA A 140 6.35 4.60 15.54
N TRP A 141 5.76 5.71 16.00
CA TRP A 141 6.26 6.45 17.16
C TRP A 141 6.21 5.60 18.44
N ALA A 142 5.07 4.99 18.74
CA ALA A 142 4.91 4.17 19.93
C ALA A 142 5.80 2.91 19.93
N ARG A 143 5.99 2.28 18.74
CA ARG A 143 6.71 1.00 18.61
C ARG A 143 8.23 1.17 18.49
N TYR A 144 8.68 2.22 17.79
CA TYR A 144 10.09 2.43 17.46
C TYR A 144 10.68 3.69 18.11
N GLY A 145 9.91 4.45 18.91
CA GLY A 145 10.34 5.71 19.54
C GLY A 145 10.64 6.84 18.53
N ARG A 146 10.30 6.67 17.25
CA ARG A 146 10.57 7.65 16.20
C ARG A 146 9.55 8.78 16.26
N THR A 147 9.93 9.93 16.82
CA THR A 147 9.06 11.11 16.86
C THR A 147 8.79 11.63 15.44
N PRO A 148 7.51 11.89 15.09
CA PRO A 148 7.17 12.45 13.78
C PRO A 148 7.80 13.83 13.64
N ARG A 149 8.33 14.11 12.45
CA ARG A 149 9.01 15.37 12.12
C ARG A 149 8.03 16.47 11.76
N ARG A 150 8.49 17.70 11.77
CA ARG A 150 7.66 18.88 11.47
C ARG A 150 7.02 18.82 10.10
N LEU A 151 7.74 18.32 9.07
CA LEU A 151 7.18 18.18 7.70
C LEU A 151 6.13 17.09 7.63
N THR A 152 6.35 15.93 8.29
CA THR A 152 5.34 14.86 8.42
C THR A 152 4.10 15.38 9.12
N ILE A 153 4.23 16.12 10.23
CA ILE A 153 3.10 16.72 10.96
C ILE A 153 2.36 17.73 10.08
N ALA A 154 3.08 18.63 9.40
CA ALA A 154 2.49 19.63 8.51
C ALA A 154 1.77 18.95 7.32
N GLY A 155 2.39 17.94 6.70
CA GLY A 155 1.81 17.16 5.61
C GLY A 155 0.55 16.41 6.04
N THR A 156 0.58 15.80 7.22
CA THR A 156 -0.57 15.15 7.84
C THR A 156 -1.72 16.13 8.08
N ALA A 157 -1.44 17.28 8.67
CA ALA A 157 -2.45 18.32 8.90
C ALA A 157 -3.05 18.83 7.57
N ALA A 158 -2.22 19.08 6.56
CA ALA A 158 -2.68 19.48 5.23
C ALA A 158 -3.56 18.40 4.59
N ALA A 159 -3.17 17.14 4.67
CA ALA A 159 -3.96 16.02 4.13
C ALA A 159 -5.32 15.88 4.81
N ILE A 160 -5.40 16.07 6.14
CA ILE A 160 -6.68 16.08 6.89
C ILE A 160 -7.58 17.20 6.40
N VAL A 161 -7.05 18.44 6.35
CA VAL A 161 -7.82 19.59 5.88
C VAL A 161 -8.33 19.34 4.47
N GLY A 162 -7.48 18.82 3.58
CA GLY A 162 -7.85 18.44 2.24
C GLY A 162 -8.97 17.39 2.19
N LEU A 163 -8.87 16.36 3.03
CA LEU A 163 -9.85 15.29 3.12
C LEU A 163 -11.21 15.81 3.61
N LEU A 164 -11.21 16.66 4.64
CA LEU A 164 -12.43 17.34 5.14
C LEU A 164 -13.15 18.13 4.03
N LEU A 165 -12.37 18.82 3.19
CA LEU A 165 -12.92 19.63 2.09
C LEU A 165 -13.42 18.75 0.94
N VAL A 166 -12.68 17.70 0.54
CA VAL A 166 -13.09 16.83 -0.58
C VAL A 166 -14.33 16.02 -0.23
N LEU A 167 -14.44 15.53 0.99
CA LEU A 167 -15.56 14.72 1.43
C LEU A 167 -16.78 15.54 1.88
N ASP A 168 -16.69 16.88 1.80
CA ASP A 168 -17.78 17.83 2.08
C ASP A 168 -18.51 17.53 3.42
N VAL A 169 -17.72 17.22 4.43
CA VAL A 169 -18.23 16.76 5.73
C VAL A 169 -19.13 17.78 6.41
N PHE A 170 -18.98 19.08 6.08
CA PHE A 170 -19.71 20.18 6.71
C PHE A 170 -21.19 20.25 6.32
N ASN A 171 -21.59 19.65 5.19
CA ASN A 171 -22.96 19.69 4.69
C ASN A 171 -23.85 18.53 5.14
N GLY A 172 -23.35 17.60 5.97
CA GLY A 172 -24.13 16.43 6.37
C GLY A 172 -23.63 15.73 7.63
N PHE A 173 -23.11 16.50 8.59
CA PHE A 173 -22.51 15.93 9.81
C PHE A 173 -23.59 15.44 10.78
N SER A 174 -23.89 14.13 10.76
CA SER A 174 -24.61 13.46 11.85
C SER A 174 -23.59 12.72 12.72
N VAL A 175 -23.58 13.02 14.02
CA VAL A 175 -22.68 12.34 14.96
C VAL A 175 -23.42 11.15 15.56
N ASP A 176 -23.21 9.96 15.00
CA ASP A 176 -23.60 8.71 15.66
C ASP A 176 -22.33 8.04 16.19
N PRO A 177 -22.17 7.89 17.54
CA PRO A 177 -21.00 7.26 18.15
C PRO A 177 -20.76 5.82 17.67
N ILE A 178 -21.85 5.09 17.33
CA ILE A 178 -21.74 3.72 16.83
C ILE A 178 -21.11 3.72 15.43
N GLY A 179 -21.57 4.63 14.56
CA GLY A 179 -20.97 4.81 13.23
C GLY A 179 -19.50 5.23 13.27
N ILE A 180 -19.15 6.13 14.20
CA ILE A 180 -17.74 6.51 14.43
C ILE A 180 -16.91 5.32 14.89
N ALA A 181 -17.42 4.50 15.82
CA ALA A 181 -16.70 3.30 16.29
C ALA A 181 -16.45 2.29 15.17
N TRP A 182 -17.45 2.07 14.30
CA TRP A 182 -17.30 1.24 13.10
C TRP A 182 -16.25 1.84 12.14
N ALA A 183 -16.30 3.12 11.86
CA ALA A 183 -15.34 3.79 10.97
C ALA A 183 -13.89 3.75 11.52
N LEU A 184 -13.70 3.90 12.83
CA LEU A 184 -12.40 3.69 13.48
C LEU A 184 -11.92 2.25 13.36
N GLY A 185 -12.84 1.27 13.44
CA GLY A 185 -12.54 -0.13 13.14
C GLY A 185 -12.00 -0.32 11.71
N ALA A 186 -12.61 0.35 10.72
CA ALA A 186 -12.11 0.37 9.34
C ALA A 186 -10.71 0.99 9.24
N ALA A 187 -10.47 2.14 9.90
CA ALA A 187 -9.16 2.78 9.94
C ALA A 187 -8.07 1.88 10.56
N LEU A 188 -8.39 1.16 11.63
CA LEU A 188 -7.47 0.18 12.23
C LEU A 188 -7.19 -0.98 11.27
N CYS A 189 -8.20 -1.49 10.60
CA CYS A 189 -8.05 -2.54 9.58
C CYS A 189 -7.16 -2.08 8.42
N LEU A 190 -7.35 -0.86 7.93
CA LEU A 190 -6.52 -0.25 6.89
C LEU A 190 -5.07 -0.02 7.37
N THR A 191 -4.89 0.32 8.65
CA THR A 191 -3.56 0.40 9.26
C THR A 191 -2.85 -0.95 9.24
N VAL A 192 -3.54 -2.02 9.64
CA VAL A 192 -3.00 -3.40 9.58
C VAL A 192 -2.68 -3.81 8.13
N TYR A 193 -3.54 -3.44 7.18
CA TYR A 193 -3.25 -3.62 5.75
C TYR A 193 -1.88 -3.05 5.37
N PHE A 194 -1.61 -1.78 5.68
CA PHE A 194 -0.34 -1.13 5.32
C PHE A 194 0.85 -1.74 6.06
N VAL A 195 0.71 -2.11 7.33
CA VAL A 195 1.78 -2.75 8.10
C VAL A 195 2.19 -4.09 7.46
N ILE A 196 1.21 -4.94 7.09
CA ILE A 196 1.51 -6.25 6.49
C ILE A 196 1.96 -6.10 5.04
N ALA A 197 1.31 -5.21 4.28
CA ALA A 197 1.65 -4.99 2.87
C ALA A 197 3.04 -4.38 2.67
N GLY A 198 3.47 -3.51 3.60
CA GLY A 198 4.76 -2.82 3.54
C GLY A 198 5.92 -3.55 4.22
N ASP A 199 5.76 -4.80 4.58
CA ASP A 199 6.85 -5.63 5.13
C ASP A 199 7.86 -5.97 4.02
N GLU A 200 8.98 -5.22 4.03
CA GLU A 200 10.05 -5.35 3.04
C GLU A 200 10.89 -6.63 3.23
N GLU A 201 10.95 -7.17 4.46
CA GLU A 201 11.72 -8.38 4.78
C GLU A 201 10.98 -9.67 4.39
N SER A 202 9.70 -9.57 4.04
CA SER A 202 8.89 -10.73 3.67
C SER A 202 9.32 -11.35 2.34
N GLU A 203 9.71 -12.62 2.35
CA GLU A 203 10.02 -13.39 1.14
C GLU A 203 8.76 -13.71 0.29
N LEU A 204 7.56 -13.45 0.83
CA LEU A 204 6.31 -13.71 0.13
C LEU A 204 6.13 -12.71 -1.02
N PRO A 205 5.98 -13.15 -2.28
CA PRO A 205 5.72 -12.24 -3.40
C PRO A 205 4.47 -11.37 -3.15
N PRO A 206 4.47 -10.07 -3.50
CA PRO A 206 3.30 -9.18 -3.34
C PRO A 206 2.01 -9.76 -3.91
N ILE A 207 2.11 -10.38 -5.09
CA ILE A 207 0.97 -11.02 -5.76
C ILE A 207 0.42 -12.22 -4.95
N ALA A 208 1.28 -12.94 -4.23
CA ALA A 208 0.87 -14.07 -3.39
C ALA A 208 0.19 -13.61 -2.10
N LEU A 209 0.62 -12.49 -1.53
CA LEU A 209 -0.08 -11.86 -0.41
C LEU A 209 -1.46 -11.34 -0.86
N ALA A 210 -1.55 -10.69 -2.03
CA ALA A 210 -2.82 -10.23 -2.59
C ALA A 210 -3.79 -11.41 -2.84
N GLY A 211 -3.36 -12.41 -3.59
CA GLY A 211 -4.20 -13.56 -3.95
C GLY A 211 -4.60 -14.41 -2.73
N GLY A 212 -3.65 -14.68 -1.83
CA GLY A 212 -3.89 -15.42 -0.59
C GLY A 212 -4.84 -14.67 0.35
N GLY A 213 -4.59 -13.39 0.58
CA GLY A 213 -5.43 -12.54 1.42
C GLY A 213 -6.84 -12.37 0.86
N MET A 214 -6.97 -12.18 -0.46
CA MET A 214 -8.29 -12.13 -1.10
C MET A 214 -9.03 -13.46 -1.02
N SER A 215 -8.33 -14.59 -1.11
CA SER A 215 -8.95 -15.91 -0.94
C SER A 215 -9.52 -16.06 0.47
N VAL A 216 -8.77 -15.67 1.51
CA VAL A 216 -9.26 -15.66 2.90
C VAL A 216 -10.44 -14.69 3.05
N GLY A 217 -10.31 -13.46 2.52
CA GLY A 217 -11.37 -12.45 2.56
C GLY A 217 -12.65 -12.92 1.85
N ALA A 218 -12.51 -13.57 0.69
CA ALA A 218 -13.63 -14.13 -0.05
C ALA A 218 -14.37 -15.21 0.76
N VAL A 219 -13.64 -16.12 1.39
CA VAL A 219 -14.26 -17.15 2.26
C VAL A 219 -15.05 -16.52 3.39
N ILE A 220 -14.49 -15.50 4.06
CA ILE A 220 -15.17 -14.79 5.15
C ILE A 220 -16.43 -14.11 4.65
N LEU A 221 -16.35 -13.33 3.56
CA LEU A 221 -17.47 -12.58 3.01
C LEU A 221 -18.58 -13.50 2.49
N LEU A 222 -18.22 -14.60 1.81
CA LEU A 222 -19.19 -15.62 1.38
C LEU A 222 -19.85 -16.32 2.56
N ALA A 223 -19.10 -16.63 3.61
CA ALA A 223 -19.65 -17.19 4.85
C ALA A 223 -20.64 -16.21 5.50
N MET A 224 -20.33 -14.92 5.54
CA MET A 224 -21.25 -13.88 6.04
C MET A 224 -22.54 -13.81 5.22
N CYS A 225 -22.45 -13.88 3.88
CA CYS A 225 -23.61 -13.96 3.01
C CYS A 225 -24.46 -15.22 3.29
N ALA A 226 -23.80 -16.38 3.43
CA ALA A 226 -24.46 -17.66 3.68
C ALA A 226 -25.14 -17.71 5.05
N LEU A 227 -24.56 -17.08 6.07
CA LEU A 227 -25.11 -16.99 7.43
C LEU A 227 -26.17 -15.91 7.57
N GLY A 228 -26.45 -15.12 6.52
CA GLY A 228 -27.47 -14.07 6.58
C GLY A 228 -27.11 -12.91 7.52
N VAL A 229 -25.83 -12.63 7.74
CA VAL A 229 -25.37 -11.54 8.64
C VAL A 229 -25.85 -10.18 8.13
N GLN A 230 -26.01 -10.04 6.82
CA GLN A 230 -26.56 -8.85 6.16
C GLN A 230 -27.51 -9.26 5.03
N PRO A 231 -28.44 -8.38 4.60
CA PRO A 231 -29.35 -8.67 3.49
C PRO A 231 -28.58 -8.99 2.22
N VAL A 232 -28.93 -10.11 1.58
CA VAL A 232 -28.32 -10.58 0.33
C VAL A 232 -29.30 -10.35 -0.81
N SER A 233 -28.93 -9.54 -1.80
CA SER A 233 -29.69 -9.33 -3.03
C SER A 233 -28.76 -9.18 -4.22
N VAL A 234 -29.11 -9.83 -5.33
CA VAL A 234 -28.40 -9.77 -6.61
C VAL A 234 -29.43 -9.52 -7.70
N SER A 235 -29.15 -8.60 -8.60
CA SER A 235 -29.96 -8.35 -9.79
C SER A 235 -29.18 -8.69 -11.04
N THR A 236 -29.82 -9.36 -12.00
CA THR A 236 -29.26 -9.66 -13.33
C THR A 236 -29.74 -8.69 -14.39
N ALA A 237 -30.46 -7.64 -13.99
CA ALA A 237 -30.92 -6.59 -14.89
C ALA A 237 -29.74 -5.77 -15.40
N ASP A 238 -29.87 -5.21 -16.60
CA ASP A 238 -28.93 -4.27 -17.15
C ASP A 238 -28.78 -3.05 -16.24
N VAL A 239 -27.57 -2.51 -16.17
CA VAL A 239 -27.21 -1.37 -15.33
C VAL A 239 -26.88 -0.15 -16.19
N THR A 240 -27.19 1.03 -15.68
CA THR A 240 -26.74 2.28 -16.30
C THR A 240 -25.36 2.64 -15.77
N PHE A 241 -24.37 2.71 -16.67
CA PHE A 241 -23.03 3.14 -16.34
C PHE A 241 -22.47 4.04 -17.45
N ALA A 242 -21.89 5.17 -17.10
CA ALA A 242 -21.37 6.18 -18.04
C ALA A 242 -22.42 6.61 -19.10
N GLY A 243 -23.68 6.76 -18.69
CA GLY A 243 -24.78 7.17 -19.57
C GLY A 243 -25.28 6.09 -20.55
N SER A 244 -24.77 4.87 -20.49
CA SER A 244 -25.16 3.75 -21.35
C SER A 244 -25.72 2.57 -20.56
N GLN A 245 -26.66 1.85 -21.14
CA GLN A 245 -27.12 0.57 -20.60
C GLN A 245 -26.11 -0.52 -20.95
N MET A 246 -25.73 -1.32 -19.95
CA MET A 246 -24.82 -2.44 -20.16
C MET A 246 -25.20 -3.63 -19.23
N PRO A 247 -24.80 -4.86 -19.60
CA PRO A 247 -25.02 -6.02 -18.77
C PRO A 247 -24.36 -5.87 -17.39
N PHE A 248 -25.04 -6.33 -16.34
CA PHE A 248 -24.57 -6.24 -14.95
C PHE A 248 -23.16 -6.80 -14.70
N TRP A 249 -22.75 -7.80 -15.47
CA TRP A 249 -21.43 -8.41 -15.33
C TRP A 249 -20.27 -7.47 -15.72
N VAL A 250 -20.51 -6.44 -16.52
CA VAL A 250 -19.46 -5.47 -16.91
C VAL A 250 -18.96 -4.69 -15.69
N PRO A 251 -19.84 -3.98 -14.92
CA PRO A 251 -19.37 -3.31 -13.70
C PRO A 251 -18.93 -4.31 -12.60
N VAL A 252 -19.45 -5.55 -12.54
CA VAL A 252 -18.94 -6.58 -11.63
C VAL A 252 -17.50 -6.93 -11.95
N LEU A 253 -17.17 -7.17 -13.24
CA LEU A 253 -15.79 -7.43 -13.66
C LEU A 253 -14.89 -6.21 -13.48
N GLY A 254 -15.36 -5.00 -13.78
CA GLY A 254 -14.61 -3.77 -13.50
C GLY A 254 -14.28 -3.63 -12.03
N LEU A 255 -15.25 -3.86 -11.17
CA LEU A 255 -15.10 -3.81 -9.71
C LEU A 255 -14.13 -4.90 -9.19
N ALA A 256 -14.14 -6.10 -9.80
CA ALA A 256 -13.31 -7.21 -9.38
C ALA A 256 -11.88 -7.16 -9.94
N LEU A 257 -11.73 -6.91 -11.24
CA LEU A 257 -10.43 -7.01 -11.89
C LEU A 257 -9.62 -5.72 -11.77
N ILE A 258 -10.27 -4.55 -11.93
CA ILE A 258 -9.60 -3.25 -11.84
C ILE A 258 -9.55 -2.80 -10.40
N ALA A 259 -10.71 -2.56 -9.77
CA ALA A 259 -10.76 -1.96 -8.44
C ALA A 259 -10.42 -2.94 -7.30
N ALA A 260 -10.18 -4.23 -7.57
CA ALA A 260 -9.68 -5.16 -6.58
C ALA A 260 -8.40 -5.86 -7.02
N ALA A 261 -8.42 -6.79 -7.98
CA ALA A 261 -7.25 -7.60 -8.30
C ALA A 261 -6.01 -6.74 -8.66
N LEU A 262 -6.15 -5.82 -9.62
CA LEU A 262 -5.07 -4.91 -10.02
C LEU A 262 -4.70 -3.96 -8.88
N ALA A 263 -5.70 -3.34 -8.24
CA ALA A 263 -5.49 -2.34 -7.20
C ALA A 263 -4.71 -2.92 -6.00
N TYR A 264 -5.12 -4.06 -5.46
CA TYR A 264 -4.42 -4.70 -4.33
C TYR A 264 -3.04 -5.22 -4.71
N ALA A 265 -2.88 -5.87 -5.87
CA ALA A 265 -1.57 -6.37 -6.31
C ALA A 265 -0.55 -5.23 -6.47
N THR A 266 -0.96 -4.13 -7.11
CA THR A 266 -0.12 -2.95 -7.29
C THR A 266 0.08 -2.19 -5.99
N GLY A 267 -0.94 -2.11 -5.12
CA GLY A 267 -0.88 -1.45 -3.81
C GLY A 267 0.13 -2.13 -2.87
N ILE A 268 0.13 -3.46 -2.77
CA ILE A 268 1.10 -4.19 -1.94
C ILE A 268 2.52 -4.02 -2.49
N TYR A 269 2.68 -4.09 -3.82
CA TYR A 269 3.99 -3.83 -4.43
C TYR A 269 4.48 -2.42 -4.10
N ALA A 270 3.61 -1.41 -4.23
CA ALA A 270 3.92 -0.02 -3.92
C ALA A 270 4.26 0.17 -2.43
N ALA A 271 3.51 -0.46 -1.53
CA ALA A 271 3.76 -0.40 -0.09
C ALA A 271 5.15 -0.94 0.28
N ARG A 272 5.59 -2.03 -0.35
CA ARG A 272 6.94 -2.56 -0.17
C ARG A 272 8.03 -1.69 -0.79
N ALA A 273 7.77 -1.12 -1.96
CA ALA A 273 8.76 -0.29 -2.66
C ALA A 273 8.95 1.11 -2.05
N LEU A 274 7.95 1.62 -1.32
CA LEU A 274 7.93 2.98 -0.78
C LEU A 274 7.95 3.03 0.76
N GLY A 275 7.75 1.88 1.42
CA GLY A 275 7.51 1.80 2.85
C GLY A 275 6.06 2.12 3.23
N THR A 276 5.66 1.64 4.42
CA THR A 276 4.28 1.72 4.93
C THR A 276 3.76 3.14 5.03
N THR A 277 4.57 4.06 5.56
CA THR A 277 4.18 5.46 5.80
C THR A 277 3.89 6.18 4.48
N VAL A 278 4.84 6.18 3.53
CA VAL A 278 4.65 6.87 2.24
C VAL A 278 3.51 6.28 1.45
N ALA A 279 3.41 4.95 1.39
CA ALA A 279 2.34 4.28 0.66
C ALA A 279 0.95 4.66 1.21
N SER A 280 0.79 4.73 2.54
CA SER A 280 -0.48 5.12 3.18
C SER A 280 -0.87 6.57 2.90
N PHE A 281 0.09 7.51 2.86
CA PHE A 281 -0.21 8.89 2.46
C PHE A 281 -0.54 9.01 0.97
N ILE A 282 0.17 8.28 0.10
CA ILE A 282 -0.14 8.26 -1.34
C ILE A 282 -1.54 7.68 -1.58
N SER A 283 -1.99 6.72 -0.77
CA SER A 283 -3.35 6.15 -0.92
C SER A 283 -4.46 7.20 -0.78
N LEU A 284 -4.23 8.34 -0.12
CA LEU A 284 -5.18 9.44 -0.10
C LEU A 284 -5.51 10.00 -1.50
N LEU A 285 -4.63 9.80 -2.48
CA LEU A 285 -4.91 10.16 -3.88
C LEU A 285 -6.06 9.35 -4.47
N GLU A 286 -6.39 8.19 -3.90
CA GLU A 286 -7.58 7.41 -4.28
C GLU A 286 -8.84 8.24 -4.22
N VAL A 287 -8.99 9.09 -3.19
CA VAL A 287 -10.16 9.97 -3.03
C VAL A 287 -10.26 10.95 -4.20
N LEU A 288 -9.14 11.47 -4.69
CA LEU A 288 -9.11 12.38 -5.84
C LEU A 288 -9.49 11.66 -7.13
N PHE A 289 -8.99 10.44 -7.32
CA PHE A 289 -9.38 9.61 -8.45
C PHE A 289 -10.87 9.22 -8.36
N ALA A 290 -11.39 8.92 -7.17
CA ALA A 290 -12.80 8.61 -6.99
C ALA A 290 -13.69 9.79 -7.40
N VAL A 291 -13.35 11.03 -7.01
CA VAL A 291 -14.05 12.25 -7.44
C VAL A 291 -13.94 12.45 -8.97
N ALA A 292 -12.75 12.27 -9.54
CA ALA A 292 -12.53 12.41 -10.98
C ALA A 292 -13.34 11.38 -11.79
N PHE A 293 -13.38 10.13 -11.34
CA PHE A 293 -14.17 9.07 -11.99
C PHE A 293 -15.67 9.22 -11.76
N ALA A 294 -16.12 9.74 -10.60
CA ALA A 294 -17.51 10.09 -10.39
C ALA A 294 -17.96 11.19 -11.38
N TRP A 295 -17.11 12.20 -11.61
CA TRP A 295 -17.35 13.21 -12.62
C TRP A 295 -17.42 12.60 -14.03
N MET A 296 -16.43 11.79 -14.39
CA MET A 296 -16.29 11.23 -15.75
C MET A 296 -17.39 10.19 -16.07
N PHE A 297 -17.74 9.30 -15.12
CA PHE A 297 -18.64 8.17 -15.38
C PHE A 297 -20.08 8.40 -14.88
N VAL A 298 -20.26 9.28 -13.89
CA VAL A 298 -21.57 9.54 -13.27
C VAL A 298 -22.08 10.95 -13.60
N GLY A 299 -21.21 11.86 -14.06
CA GLY A 299 -21.54 13.24 -14.39
C GLY A 299 -21.56 14.17 -13.17
N GLU A 300 -21.04 13.75 -12.02
CA GLU A 300 -20.99 14.53 -10.78
C GLU A 300 -19.77 15.44 -10.80
N ALA A 301 -19.89 16.66 -11.35
CA ALA A 301 -18.77 17.61 -11.41
C ALA A 301 -18.28 18.01 -10.02
N PRO A 302 -16.94 18.01 -9.78
CA PRO A 302 -16.41 18.41 -8.49
C PRO A 302 -16.67 19.89 -8.22
N THR A 303 -17.01 20.21 -6.99
CA THR A 303 -17.16 21.60 -6.53
C THR A 303 -15.79 22.27 -6.38
N LEU A 304 -15.75 23.60 -6.36
CA LEU A 304 -14.51 24.34 -6.13
C LEU A 304 -13.86 23.96 -4.79
N VAL A 305 -14.67 23.70 -3.76
CA VAL A 305 -14.20 23.26 -2.44
C VAL A 305 -13.47 21.93 -2.53
N GLN A 306 -14.01 20.96 -3.30
CA GLN A 306 -13.36 19.66 -3.53
C GLN A 306 -12.05 19.80 -4.29
N VAL A 307 -11.97 20.71 -5.28
CA VAL A 307 -10.72 20.97 -6.02
C VAL A 307 -9.65 21.55 -5.09
N VAL A 308 -10.01 22.52 -4.24
CA VAL A 308 -9.11 23.08 -3.23
C VAL A 308 -8.67 22.03 -2.24
N GLY A 309 -9.61 21.21 -1.74
CA GLY A 309 -9.30 20.09 -0.85
C GLY A 309 -8.33 19.09 -1.49
N GLY A 310 -8.51 18.79 -2.78
CA GLY A 310 -7.59 17.96 -3.56
C GLY A 310 -6.15 18.53 -3.59
N ALA A 311 -6.00 19.83 -3.77
CA ALA A 311 -4.69 20.47 -3.72
C ALA A 311 -4.02 20.34 -2.33
N PHE A 312 -4.79 20.42 -1.24
CA PHE A 312 -4.28 20.18 0.12
C PHE A 312 -3.84 18.72 0.33
N ILE A 313 -4.58 17.71 -0.20
CA ILE A 313 -4.19 16.30 -0.13
C ILE A 313 -2.85 16.10 -0.86
N VAL A 314 -2.74 16.56 -2.11
CA VAL A 314 -1.49 16.44 -2.89
C VAL A 314 -0.33 17.13 -2.18
N GLY A 315 -0.54 18.36 -1.67
CA GLY A 315 0.46 19.10 -0.89
C GLY A 315 0.91 18.32 0.34
N GLY A 316 -0.03 17.71 1.09
CA GLY A 316 0.24 16.87 2.25
C GLY A 316 1.09 15.65 1.90
N VAL A 317 0.73 14.92 0.85
CA VAL A 317 1.49 13.76 0.34
C VAL A 317 2.92 14.16 -0.04
N VAL A 318 3.08 15.27 -0.76
CA VAL A 318 4.39 15.79 -1.16
C VAL A 318 5.26 16.14 0.05
N LEU A 319 4.69 16.80 1.07
CA LEU A 319 5.42 17.15 2.29
C LEU A 319 5.93 15.93 3.04
N VAL A 320 5.09 14.91 3.22
CA VAL A 320 5.48 13.64 3.86
C VAL A 320 6.57 12.95 3.05
N ARG A 321 6.43 12.91 1.72
CA ARG A 321 7.41 12.31 0.83
C ARG A 321 8.77 13.00 0.87
N LEU A 322 8.77 14.34 0.92
CA LEU A 322 9.99 15.14 1.03
C LEU A 322 10.71 14.92 2.37
N ASP A 323 9.97 14.71 3.44
CA ASP A 323 10.55 14.43 4.76
C ASP A 323 11.28 13.09 4.77
N GLU A 324 10.68 12.04 4.17
CA GLU A 324 11.30 10.73 4.06
C GLU A 324 12.53 10.71 3.15
N SER A 325 12.44 11.35 1.97
CA SER A 325 13.57 11.40 1.03
C SER A 325 14.82 12.07 1.62
N ARG A 326 14.62 13.17 2.36
CA ARG A 326 15.71 13.88 3.07
C ARG A 326 16.34 13.00 4.16
N HIS A 327 15.56 12.10 4.73
CA HIS A 327 16.05 11.23 5.78
C HIS A 327 16.89 10.06 5.21
N ALA A 328 16.44 9.46 4.12
CA ALA A 328 17.20 8.43 3.41
C ALA A 328 18.58 8.95 2.95
N GLU A 329 18.66 10.20 2.49
CA GLU A 329 19.92 10.84 2.12
C GLU A 329 20.84 11.13 3.33
N SER A 330 20.27 11.40 4.50
CA SER A 330 21.05 11.73 5.72
C SER A 330 21.69 10.51 6.36
N PHE A 331 21.12 9.31 6.21
CA PHE A 331 21.62 8.08 6.83
C PHE A 331 22.41 7.18 5.86
N GLY A 332 22.23 7.33 4.56
CA GLY A 332 22.92 6.54 3.55
C GLY A 332 24.45 6.54 3.71
N PRO A 333 25.12 7.69 3.93
CA PRO A 333 26.56 7.75 4.14
C PRO A 333 27.02 7.13 5.47
N VAL A 334 26.19 7.23 6.52
CA VAL A 334 26.56 6.74 7.87
C VAL A 334 26.45 5.20 7.91
N VAL A 335 25.37 4.63 7.35
CA VAL A 335 25.19 3.17 7.29
C VAL A 335 26.26 2.53 6.39
N ALA A 336 26.62 3.17 5.27
CA ALA A 336 27.70 2.70 4.42
C ALA A 336 29.06 2.71 5.14
N ALA A 337 29.35 3.77 5.89
CA ALA A 337 30.60 3.88 6.66
C ALA A 337 30.67 2.88 7.84
N GLU A 338 29.55 2.61 8.52
CA GLU A 338 29.50 1.56 9.55
C GLU A 338 29.70 0.16 8.96
N HIS A 339 29.07 -0.12 7.82
CA HIS A 339 29.22 -1.41 7.14
C HIS A 339 30.63 -1.63 6.62
N ASP A 340 31.25 -0.60 6.02
CA ASP A 340 32.65 -0.65 5.58
C ASP A 340 33.61 -0.85 6.76
N ALA A 341 33.36 -0.18 7.89
CA ALA A 341 34.16 -0.36 9.12
C ALA A 341 33.99 -1.74 9.79
N GLU A 342 32.82 -2.38 9.60
CA GLU A 342 32.54 -3.73 10.08
C GLU A 342 33.25 -4.78 9.20
N ILE A 343 33.22 -4.57 7.89
CA ILE A 343 33.94 -5.39 6.92
C ILE A 343 35.48 -5.27 7.15
N GLU A 344 36.00 -4.07 7.38
CA GLU A 344 37.44 -3.90 7.69
C GLU A 344 37.81 -4.60 8.99
N ARG A 345 37.03 -4.49 10.04
CA ARG A 345 37.26 -5.23 11.29
C ARG A 345 37.25 -6.74 11.09
N TRP A 346 36.30 -7.26 10.33
CA TRP A 346 36.25 -8.70 9.99
C TRP A 346 37.44 -9.15 9.16
N LEU A 347 37.89 -8.34 8.20
CA LEU A 347 39.08 -8.63 7.40
C LEU A 347 40.38 -8.62 8.24
N ASP A 348 40.47 -7.75 9.25
CA ASP A 348 41.61 -7.73 10.16
C ASP A 348 41.60 -8.93 11.14
N GLU A 349 40.43 -9.40 11.52
CA GLU A 349 40.24 -10.58 12.37
C GLU A 349 40.56 -11.90 11.65
N VAL A 350 40.27 -11.96 10.33
CA VAL A 350 40.53 -13.14 9.47
C VAL A 350 41.95 -13.14 8.88
N ARG A 351 42.67 -12.02 8.94
CA ARG A 351 44.03 -11.91 8.44
C ARG A 351 44.99 -12.70 9.35
N PRO A 352 45.63 -13.79 8.85
CA PRO A 352 46.53 -14.58 9.68
C PRO A 352 47.61 -13.67 10.25
N THR A 353 47.84 -13.77 11.56
CA THR A 353 48.91 -13.05 12.23
C THR A 353 50.24 -13.50 11.65
N ARG A 354 51.08 -12.56 11.27
CA ARG A 354 52.35 -12.74 10.57
C ARG A 354 53.37 -13.66 11.31
N ASP A 355 53.00 -14.09 12.52
CA ASP A 355 53.83 -14.93 13.39
C ASP A 355 53.59 -16.45 13.20
N GLU A 356 52.55 -16.88 12.48
CA GLU A 356 52.30 -18.31 12.23
C GLU A 356 53.06 -18.88 11.01
N GLU A 357 53.63 -18.04 10.14
CA GLU A 357 54.44 -18.50 8.99
C GLU A 357 55.90 -18.88 9.34
N CYS A 358 56.35 -18.67 10.59
CA CYS A 358 57.74 -18.96 10.98
C CYS A 358 57.97 -20.31 11.69
N VAL A 359 56.93 -21.16 11.85
CA VAL A 359 57.06 -22.43 12.63
C VAL A 359 57.04 -23.69 11.75
N THR A 360 56.96 -23.56 10.43
CA THR A 360 57.10 -24.73 9.53
C THR A 360 58.23 -24.54 8.54
N ARG A 361 59.48 -24.60 9.08
CA ARG A 361 60.68 -25.00 8.32
C ARG A 361 61.56 -25.88 9.19
#